data_db49a85566c2ca253f1a7cdbf9dc5847
#
_entry.id   db49a85566c2ca253f1a7cdbf9dc5847
#
_cell.length_a   1.000
_cell.length_b   1.000
_cell.length_c   1.000
_cell.angle_alpha   90.00
_cell.angle_beta   90.00
_cell.angle_gamma   90.00
#
_symmetry.space_group_name_H-M   'P 1'
#
loop_
_entity.id
_entity.type
_entity.pdbx_description
1 polymer ?
#
loop_
_entity_poly.entity_id
_entity_poly.type
_entity_poly.pdbx_seq_one_letter_code
_entity_poly.pdbx_strand_id
1 'polypeptide(L)'
;MVVTSQNKRMQYIIKEVVDSDYNKLAHFLSSFPGDNLSLNKWEKRLYYWWNENPAYTENHIRGVILLYGENIVGFSGNIPSKMVWNGEEKIVINGTTWRVLPEHRKQSMELWFKHRELTSGYIYFNTTPNKLVKSILRKLNFYEYRIAKYWFYYFGNXRTLIHHPIVNIGTFLVKLFEKGLVNFLCLFHRDVVLKNDISPLEEKIIDELWDKHRNDFLFTNVRDSSYIKWIKKTQQVLYVSYKGKIIGYIILHKDDKKKSIMLVDYWSKELSFLAKPLILNILKKYSNMNVIIPSLNFQFEKAAKNLLLIKRKSPQVCFIYYAKHKPLEPEKSFLCMLQGDYGM
;
A
#
# COMPACT_ATOMS: atom_id res chain seq x y z
N MET A 1 -41.86 -21.17 43.31
CA MET A 1 -40.47 -20.91 42.88
C MET A 1 -40.50 -19.85 41.78
N VAL A 2 -40.14 -18.61 42.11
CA VAL A 2 -40.05 -17.57 41.11
C VAL A 2 -38.61 -17.58 40.56
N VAL A 3 -38.46 -18.09 39.35
CA VAL A 3 -37.14 -18.03 38.63
C VAL A 3 -37.01 -16.58 38.17
N THR A 4 -36.31 -15.74 38.95
CA THR A 4 -35.90 -14.42 38.49
C THR A 4 -34.83 -14.58 37.44
N SER A 5 -35.20 -14.56 36.15
CA SER A 5 -34.24 -14.40 35.07
C SER A 5 -33.58 -13.02 35.24
N GLN A 6 -32.36 -12.99 35.77
CA GLN A 6 -31.54 -11.79 35.72
C GLN A 6 -31.33 -11.45 34.24
N ASN A 7 -32.03 -10.42 33.78
CA ASN A 7 -31.78 -9.80 32.47
C ASN A 7 -30.39 -9.19 32.53
N LYS A 8 -29.37 -9.96 32.17
CA LYS A 8 -27.99 -9.49 32.02
C LYS A 8 -28.03 -8.41 30.95
N ARG A 9 -28.08 -7.15 31.34
CA ARG A 9 -27.98 -6.01 30.41
C ARG A 9 -26.70 -6.22 29.57
N MET A 10 -26.85 -6.43 28.26
CA MET A 10 -25.72 -6.57 27.37
C MET A 10 -24.90 -5.28 27.38
N GLN A 11 -23.63 -5.39 27.71
CA GLN A 11 -22.71 -4.28 27.90
C GLN A 11 -21.70 -4.23 26.75
N TYR A 12 -21.28 -3.04 26.39
CA TYR A 12 -20.17 -2.84 25.45
C TYR A 12 -18.83 -3.06 26.16
N ILE A 13 -17.93 -3.79 25.51
CA ILE A 13 -16.56 -4.02 25.99
C ILE A 13 -15.62 -3.77 24.81
N ILE A 14 -14.57 -2.98 25.04
CA ILE A 14 -13.48 -2.80 24.07
C ILE A 14 -12.26 -3.53 24.59
N LYS A 15 -11.70 -4.44 23.80
CA LYS A 15 -10.49 -5.17 24.18
C LYS A 15 -9.53 -5.30 23.00
N GLU A 16 -8.25 -5.59 23.31
CA GLU A 16 -7.24 -5.87 22.30
C GLU A 16 -7.53 -7.21 21.61
N VAL A 17 -7.14 -7.28 20.33
CA VAL A 17 -7.24 -8.51 19.54
C VAL A 17 -6.13 -9.48 19.96
N VAL A 18 -6.53 -10.70 20.28
CA VAL A 18 -5.61 -11.81 20.58
C VAL A 18 -5.81 -12.95 19.57
N ASP A 19 -4.90 -13.92 19.55
CA ASP A 19 -4.93 -15.02 18.56
C ASP A 19 -6.27 -15.76 18.55
N SER A 20 -6.87 -15.99 19.73
CA SER A 20 -8.15 -16.67 19.84
C SER A 20 -9.32 -15.91 19.23
N ASP A 21 -9.16 -14.62 18.94
CA ASP A 21 -10.19 -13.82 18.30
C ASP A 21 -10.19 -13.92 16.76
N TYR A 22 -9.11 -14.45 16.15
CA TYR A 22 -8.93 -14.41 14.68
C TYR A 22 -10.11 -14.96 13.90
N ASN A 23 -10.59 -16.12 14.28
CA ASN A 23 -11.71 -16.76 13.57
C ASN A 23 -12.99 -15.91 13.67
N LYS A 24 -13.34 -15.47 14.89
CA LYS A 24 -14.52 -14.60 15.12
C LYS A 24 -14.37 -13.28 14.38
N LEU A 25 -13.16 -12.71 14.39
CA LEU A 25 -12.88 -11.43 13.69
C LEU A 25 -13.00 -11.61 12.16
N ALA A 26 -12.47 -12.69 11.60
CA ALA A 26 -12.59 -12.97 10.18
C ALA A 26 -14.05 -13.14 9.76
N HIS A 27 -14.87 -13.84 10.60
CA HIS A 27 -16.31 -13.94 10.39
C HIS A 27 -17.00 -12.57 10.40
N PHE A 28 -16.71 -11.75 11.40
CA PHE A 28 -17.25 -10.38 11.50
C PHE A 28 -16.92 -9.58 10.23
N LEU A 29 -15.65 -9.62 9.81
CA LEU A 29 -15.18 -8.81 8.67
C LEU A 29 -15.78 -9.30 7.34
N SER A 30 -15.89 -10.63 7.15
CA SER A 30 -16.45 -11.20 5.91
C SER A 30 -17.97 -10.99 5.79
N SER A 31 -18.66 -10.87 6.92
CA SER A 31 -20.11 -10.61 6.96
C SER A 31 -20.45 -9.13 7.03
N PHE A 32 -19.44 -8.26 7.11
CA PHE A 32 -19.66 -6.82 7.28
C PHE A 32 -20.36 -6.22 6.05
N PRO A 33 -21.43 -5.43 6.23
CA PRO A 33 -22.16 -4.84 5.10
C PRO A 33 -21.26 -4.09 4.11
N GLY A 34 -21.33 -4.48 2.84
CA GLY A 34 -20.54 -3.89 1.76
C GLY A 34 -19.16 -4.50 1.57
N ASP A 35 -18.75 -5.48 2.39
CA ASP A 35 -17.52 -6.21 2.14
C ASP A 35 -17.73 -7.28 1.05
N ASN A 36 -16.69 -7.52 0.26
CA ASN A 36 -16.72 -8.49 -0.85
C ASN A 36 -15.68 -9.59 -0.70
N LEU A 37 -15.02 -9.66 0.46
CA LEU A 37 -14.02 -10.69 0.70
C LEU A 37 -14.63 -11.86 1.46
N SER A 38 -14.33 -13.07 1.00
CA SER A 38 -14.77 -14.30 1.69
C SER A 38 -14.04 -14.47 3.03
N LEU A 39 -14.59 -15.31 3.89
CA LEU A 39 -14.00 -15.68 5.18
C LEU A 39 -12.53 -16.10 5.02
N ASN A 40 -12.23 -17.05 4.14
CA ASN A 40 -10.86 -17.53 3.89
C ASN A 40 -9.91 -16.40 3.49
N LYS A 41 -10.39 -15.42 2.69
CA LYS A 41 -9.57 -14.27 2.30
C LYS A 41 -9.29 -13.36 3.49
N TRP A 42 -10.25 -13.17 4.40
CA TRP A 42 -10.04 -12.41 5.62
C TRP A 42 -9.07 -13.11 6.57
N GLU A 43 -9.20 -14.41 6.76
CA GLU A 43 -8.27 -15.21 7.57
C GLU A 43 -6.83 -15.05 7.07
N LYS A 44 -6.63 -15.25 5.76
CA LYS A 44 -5.31 -15.07 5.12
C LYS A 44 -4.77 -13.65 5.27
N ARG A 45 -5.65 -12.64 5.17
CA ARG A 45 -5.26 -11.23 5.30
C ARG A 45 -4.82 -10.90 6.72
N LEU A 46 -5.56 -11.34 7.75
CA LEU A 46 -5.19 -11.13 9.14
C LEU A 46 -3.85 -11.81 9.47
N TYR A 47 -3.68 -13.04 8.99
CA TYR A 47 -2.43 -13.79 9.15
C TYR A 47 -1.25 -13.06 8.48
N TYR A 48 -1.46 -12.57 7.26
CA TYR A 48 -0.47 -11.79 6.51
C TYR A 48 -0.08 -10.50 7.23
N TRP A 49 -1.06 -9.79 7.83
CA TRP A 49 -0.79 -8.52 8.52
C TRP A 49 0.05 -8.71 9.78
N TRP A 50 -0.08 -9.83 10.45
CA TRP A 50 0.51 -10.02 11.78
C TRP A 50 1.52 -11.17 11.82
N ASN A 51 1.10 -12.39 11.54
CA ASN A 51 1.97 -13.56 11.70
C ASN A 51 3.12 -13.62 10.68
N GLU A 52 2.88 -13.16 9.45
CA GLU A 52 3.89 -13.16 8.39
C GLU A 52 4.66 -11.85 8.27
N ASN A 53 4.22 -10.81 8.92
CA ASN A 53 4.77 -9.45 8.81
C ASN A 53 6.09 -9.34 9.59
N PRO A 54 7.24 -9.05 8.94
CA PRO A 54 8.54 -8.99 9.63
C PRO A 54 8.66 -7.80 10.60
N ALA A 55 7.70 -6.87 10.57
CA ALA A 55 7.67 -5.75 11.52
C ALA A 55 6.84 -6.06 12.77
N TYR A 56 6.11 -7.17 12.78
CA TYR A 56 5.24 -7.54 13.91
C TYR A 56 6.06 -8.25 14.99
N THR A 57 5.81 -7.91 16.24
CA THR A 57 6.24 -8.67 17.42
C THR A 57 5.06 -8.77 18.40
N GLU A 58 5.14 -9.68 19.35
CA GLU A 58 4.06 -9.89 20.34
C GLU A 58 3.78 -8.65 21.20
N ASN A 59 4.71 -7.71 21.25
CA ASN A 59 4.52 -6.44 21.97
C ASN A 59 3.66 -5.42 21.19
N HIS A 60 3.34 -5.70 19.93
CA HIS A 60 2.51 -4.79 19.12
C HIS A 60 1.05 -5.22 19.16
N ILE A 61 0.15 -4.30 19.48
CA ILE A 61 -1.27 -4.61 19.41
C ILE A 61 -1.72 -4.78 17.95
N ARG A 62 -2.56 -5.78 17.72
CA ARG A 62 -3.16 -6.06 16.40
C ARG A 62 -4.30 -5.11 16.07
N GLY A 63 -4.80 -4.44 17.10
CA GLY A 63 -5.95 -3.57 17.03
C GLY A 63 -6.89 -3.85 18.19
N VAL A 64 -8.08 -3.28 18.11
CA VAL A 64 -9.10 -3.43 19.15
C VAL A 64 -10.42 -3.88 18.54
N ILE A 65 -11.16 -4.72 19.30
CA ILE A 65 -12.53 -5.12 18.95
C ILE A 65 -13.52 -4.53 19.95
N LEU A 66 -14.68 -4.19 19.42
CA LEU A 66 -15.85 -3.78 20.20
C LEU A 66 -16.77 -4.99 20.30
N LEU A 67 -17.05 -5.42 21.50
CA LEU A 67 -18.00 -6.51 21.80
C LEU A 67 -19.33 -5.94 22.30
N TYR A 68 -20.43 -6.58 21.91
CA TYR A 68 -21.74 -6.40 22.52
C TYR A 68 -22.24 -7.77 22.94
N GLY A 69 -22.19 -8.01 24.24
CA GLY A 69 -22.24 -9.39 24.75
C GLY A 69 -21.01 -10.16 24.28
N GLU A 70 -21.22 -11.29 23.63
CA GLU A 70 -20.13 -12.15 23.10
C GLU A 70 -19.79 -11.89 21.63
N ASN A 71 -20.54 -11.00 20.97
CA ASN A 71 -20.44 -10.78 19.53
C ASN A 71 -19.50 -9.59 19.21
N ILE A 72 -18.64 -9.76 18.24
CA ILE A 72 -17.84 -8.65 17.69
C ILE A 72 -18.79 -7.78 16.85
N VAL A 73 -18.90 -6.51 17.22
CA VAL A 73 -19.74 -5.52 16.51
C VAL A 73 -18.90 -4.36 15.94
N GLY A 74 -17.61 -4.34 16.25
CA GLY A 74 -16.69 -3.35 15.69
C GLY A 74 -15.25 -3.79 15.78
N PHE A 75 -14.41 -3.20 14.92
CA PHE A 75 -12.98 -3.49 14.83
C PHE A 75 -12.23 -2.25 14.34
N SER A 76 -11.06 -2.02 14.90
CA SER A 76 -10.08 -1.05 14.40
C SER A 76 -8.70 -1.70 14.46
N GLY A 77 -8.09 -1.95 13.29
CA GLY A 77 -6.89 -2.76 13.16
C GLY A 77 -5.61 -1.98 12.97
N ASN A 78 -4.50 -2.67 13.21
CA ASN A 78 -3.13 -2.17 13.03
C ASN A 78 -2.33 -3.07 12.11
N ILE A 79 -1.47 -2.46 11.30
CA ILE A 79 -0.43 -3.16 10.54
C ILE A 79 0.88 -2.46 10.90
N PRO A 80 1.79 -3.10 11.66
CA PRO A 80 3.08 -2.48 11.94
C PRO A 80 3.96 -2.49 10.69
N SER A 81 4.83 -1.51 10.56
CA SER A 81 5.87 -1.49 9.54
C SER A 81 7.14 -0.83 10.09
N LYS A 82 8.28 -1.20 9.53
CA LYS A 82 9.57 -0.61 9.90
C LYS A 82 9.86 0.59 9.02
N MET A 83 10.32 1.66 9.64
CA MET A 83 10.72 2.87 8.93
C MET A 83 11.99 3.45 9.53
N VAL A 84 12.82 4.06 8.69
CA VAL A 84 13.78 5.04 9.15
C VAL A 84 12.99 6.33 9.37
N TRP A 85 13.06 6.88 10.56
CA TRP A 85 12.36 8.10 10.94
C TRP A 85 13.35 9.04 11.63
N ASN A 86 13.71 10.10 10.93
CA ASN A 86 14.73 11.05 11.35
C ASN A 86 16.09 10.37 11.64
N GLY A 87 16.47 9.43 10.75
CA GLY A 87 17.73 8.70 10.83
C GLY A 87 17.72 7.46 11.73
N GLU A 88 16.65 7.23 12.50
CA GLU A 88 16.51 6.07 13.40
C GLU A 88 15.47 5.09 12.88
N GLU A 89 15.77 3.80 12.97
CA GLU A 89 14.78 2.76 12.63
C GLU A 89 13.74 2.66 13.75
N LYS A 90 12.47 2.76 13.36
CA LYS A 90 11.32 2.73 14.29
C LYS A 90 10.20 1.87 13.71
N ILE A 91 9.42 1.29 14.62
CA ILE A 91 8.14 0.69 14.26
C ILE A 91 7.11 1.83 14.17
N VAL A 92 6.36 1.83 13.08
CA VAL A 92 5.21 2.71 12.90
C VAL A 92 3.95 1.85 12.78
N ILE A 93 2.82 2.40 13.17
CA ILE A 93 1.53 1.72 13.13
C ILE A 93 0.70 2.28 11.98
N ASN A 94 0.21 1.41 11.14
CA ASN A 94 -0.74 1.78 10.08
C ASN A 94 -2.14 1.35 10.52
N GLY A 95 -3.01 2.33 10.77
CA GLY A 95 -4.40 2.05 11.10
C GLY A 95 -5.15 1.54 9.87
N THR A 96 -5.89 0.49 10.05
CA THR A 96 -6.67 -0.15 8.97
C THR A 96 -8.06 -0.57 9.47
N THR A 97 -8.99 -0.75 8.55
CA THR A 97 -10.26 -1.46 8.76
C THR A 97 -11.03 -0.98 9.99
N TRP A 98 -11.22 0.35 10.10
CA TRP A 98 -12.07 0.91 11.15
C TRP A 98 -13.54 0.72 10.74
N ARG A 99 -14.20 -0.27 11.35
CA ARG A 99 -15.58 -0.69 11.03
C ARG A 99 -16.37 -0.93 12.30
N VAL A 100 -17.60 -0.43 12.33
CA VAL A 100 -18.59 -0.70 13.40
C VAL A 100 -19.94 -0.90 12.72
N LEU A 101 -20.66 -1.95 13.10
CA LEU A 101 -21.99 -2.24 12.55
C LEU A 101 -22.93 -1.02 12.71
N PRO A 102 -23.82 -0.78 11.74
CA PRO A 102 -24.65 0.43 11.74
C PRO A 102 -25.39 0.70 13.04
N GLU A 103 -25.96 -0.36 13.65
CA GLU A 103 -26.73 -0.28 14.89
C GLU A 103 -25.87 0.07 16.13
N HIS A 104 -24.55 -0.12 16.03
CA HIS A 104 -23.60 0.14 17.13
C HIS A 104 -22.71 1.38 16.87
N ARG A 105 -22.99 2.16 15.81
CA ARG A 105 -22.14 3.29 15.37
C ARG A 105 -21.88 4.37 16.43
N LYS A 106 -22.74 4.48 17.41
CA LYS A 106 -22.55 5.43 18.52
C LYS A 106 -21.24 5.16 19.27
N GLN A 107 -20.77 3.90 19.28
CA GLN A 107 -19.54 3.48 19.94
C GLN A 107 -18.29 3.63 19.06
N SER A 108 -18.45 4.05 17.81
CA SER A 108 -17.35 4.06 16.84
C SER A 108 -16.17 4.94 17.26
N MET A 109 -16.46 6.13 17.79
CA MET A 109 -15.40 7.05 18.23
C MET A 109 -14.72 6.55 19.50
N GLU A 110 -15.46 5.94 20.42
CA GLU A 110 -14.90 5.34 21.64
C GLU A 110 -13.91 4.22 21.28
N LEU A 111 -14.31 3.33 20.36
CA LEU A 111 -13.45 2.27 19.83
C LEU A 111 -12.15 2.87 19.26
N TRP A 112 -12.28 3.93 18.44
CA TRP A 112 -11.11 4.56 17.80
C TRP A 112 -10.22 5.27 18.82
N PHE A 113 -10.79 5.95 19.82
CA PHE A 113 -10.01 6.62 20.86
C PHE A 113 -9.25 5.59 21.72
N LYS A 114 -9.88 4.46 22.06
CA LYS A 114 -9.18 3.38 22.78
C LYS A 114 -8.02 2.81 21.94
N HIS A 115 -8.26 2.62 20.64
CA HIS A 115 -7.20 2.21 19.70
C HIS A 115 -6.02 3.20 19.71
N ARG A 116 -6.32 4.51 19.63
CA ARG A 116 -5.28 5.55 19.62
C ARG A 116 -4.55 5.67 20.98
N GLU A 117 -5.26 5.47 22.07
CA GLU A 117 -4.66 5.42 23.41
C GLU A 117 -3.57 4.32 23.46
N LEU A 118 -3.92 3.12 23.02
CA LEU A 118 -3.00 1.96 23.04
C LEU A 118 -1.85 2.09 22.03
N THR A 119 -2.00 2.95 21.01
CA THR A 119 -0.94 3.21 20.03
C THR A 119 -0.27 4.58 20.21
N SER A 120 -0.47 5.24 21.35
CA SER A 120 -0.02 6.63 21.57
C SER A 120 1.49 6.82 21.49
N GLY A 121 2.27 5.78 21.81
CA GLY A 121 3.74 5.81 21.73
C GLY A 121 4.30 5.70 20.31
N TYR A 122 3.46 5.40 19.32
CA TYR A 122 3.90 5.14 17.95
C TYR A 122 3.59 6.29 17.01
N ILE A 123 4.40 6.42 15.95
CA ILE A 123 4.03 7.20 14.77
C ILE A 123 2.88 6.42 14.10
N TYR A 124 1.79 7.11 13.81
CA TYR A 124 0.58 6.48 13.30
C TYR A 124 0.25 6.99 11.90
N PHE A 125 0.04 6.07 10.98
CA PHE A 125 -0.34 6.34 9.59
C PHE A 125 -1.77 5.90 9.32
N ASN A 126 -2.45 6.63 8.42
CA ASN A 126 -3.69 6.19 7.81
C ASN A 126 -3.60 6.55 6.31
N THR A 127 -3.50 5.55 5.47
CA THR A 127 -3.16 5.72 4.03
C THR A 127 -4.36 5.62 3.10
N THR A 128 -5.45 5.04 3.57
CA THR A 128 -6.64 4.78 2.74
C THR A 128 -7.94 5.32 3.36
N PRO A 129 -7.91 6.51 4.02
CA PRO A 129 -9.13 7.00 4.67
C PRO A 129 -10.20 7.40 3.66
N ASN A 130 -11.45 7.02 3.94
CA ASN A 130 -12.59 7.50 3.16
C ASN A 130 -12.85 8.99 3.48
N LYS A 131 -13.82 9.60 2.78
CA LYS A 131 -14.12 11.04 2.90
C LYS A 131 -14.43 11.46 4.35
N LEU A 132 -15.22 10.66 5.07
CA LEU A 132 -15.60 10.96 6.46
C LEU A 132 -14.37 10.87 7.38
N VAL A 133 -13.58 9.79 7.26
CA VAL A 133 -12.37 9.60 8.07
C VAL A 133 -11.36 10.73 7.82
N LYS A 134 -11.19 11.18 6.56
CA LYS A 134 -10.33 12.34 6.23
C LYS A 134 -10.75 13.58 7.03
N SER A 135 -12.06 13.86 7.10
CA SER A 135 -12.58 15.01 7.86
C SER A 135 -12.26 14.89 9.36
N ILE A 136 -12.40 13.69 9.92
CA ILE A 136 -12.10 13.43 11.34
C ILE A 136 -10.60 13.63 11.60
N LEU A 137 -9.73 13.03 10.77
CA LEU A 137 -8.27 13.10 10.96
C LEU A 137 -7.76 14.55 10.89
N ARG A 138 -8.34 15.38 10.00
CA ARG A 138 -8.02 16.82 9.92
C ARG A 138 -8.35 17.54 11.23
N LYS A 139 -9.54 17.27 11.80
CA LYS A 139 -9.97 17.87 13.08
C LYS A 139 -9.08 17.43 14.25
N LEU A 140 -8.45 16.27 14.14
CA LEU A 140 -7.55 15.71 15.15
C LEU A 140 -6.07 16.05 14.86
N ASN A 141 -5.84 17.05 14.00
CA ASN A 141 -4.50 17.59 13.69
C ASN A 141 -3.53 16.56 13.12
N PHE A 142 -4.02 15.60 12.34
CA PHE A 142 -3.14 14.72 11.56
C PHE A 142 -2.53 15.51 10.42
N TYR A 143 -1.23 15.29 10.18
CA TYR A 143 -0.50 15.88 9.06
C TYR A 143 -0.86 15.16 7.76
N GLU A 144 -1.22 15.93 6.72
CA GLU A 144 -1.50 15.37 5.38
C GLU A 144 -0.22 15.29 4.56
N TYR A 145 0.06 14.12 4.00
CA TYR A 145 1.22 13.90 3.14
C TYR A 145 0.78 13.21 1.85
N ARG A 146 1.36 13.63 0.73
CA ARG A 146 1.11 12.99 -0.56
C ARG A 146 2.38 12.26 -1.00
N ILE A 147 2.33 10.94 -0.99
CA ILE A 147 3.46 10.10 -1.42
C ILE A 147 3.78 10.36 -2.89
N ALA A 148 2.75 10.51 -3.72
CA ALA A 148 2.90 10.93 -5.12
C ALA A 148 1.89 12.02 -5.42
N LYS A 149 2.36 13.15 -5.97
CA LYS A 149 1.49 14.30 -6.29
C LYS A 149 0.61 14.02 -7.51
N TYR A 150 1.15 13.30 -8.48
CA TYR A 150 0.48 12.97 -9.74
C TYR A 150 0.60 11.49 -10.05
N TRP A 151 -0.38 10.99 -10.81
CA TRP A 151 -0.35 9.68 -11.45
C TRP A 151 -0.33 9.91 -12.96
N PHE A 152 0.49 9.15 -13.66
CA PHE A 152 0.64 9.18 -15.11
C PHE A 152 0.10 7.87 -15.69
N TYR A 153 -0.79 7.96 -16.67
CA TYR A 153 -1.54 6.82 -17.21
C TYR A 153 -1.12 6.52 -18.64
N TYR A 154 -0.89 5.25 -18.90
CA TYR A 154 -0.87 4.66 -20.24
C TYR A 154 -2.04 3.69 -20.33
N PHE A 155 -2.89 3.85 -21.38
CA PHE A 155 -4.08 3.01 -21.56
C PHE A 155 -3.78 1.89 -22.57
N GLY A 156 -3.23 0.78 -22.12
CA GLY A 156 -2.95 -0.42 -22.93
C GLY A 156 -4.20 -1.21 -23.29
N ASN A 157 -5.25 -1.05 -22.47
CA ASN A 157 -6.52 -1.75 -22.69
C ASN A 157 -7.63 -0.74 -23.09
N UNK A 158 -7.83 -0.67 -24.10
CA UNK A 158 -8.68 0.19 -24.62
C UNK A 158 -10.04 -0.07 -24.61
N ARG A 159 -10.40 -1.23 -24.31
CA ARG A 159 -11.82 -1.57 -24.21
C ARG A 159 -12.59 -0.66 -23.27
N THR A 160 -11.90 0.07 -22.43
CA THR A 160 -12.51 0.97 -21.45
C THR A 160 -12.88 2.36 -22.00
N LEU A 161 -12.50 2.69 -23.21
CA LEU A 161 -12.63 4.08 -23.66
C LEU A 161 -13.75 4.36 -24.66
N ILE A 162 -14.31 3.36 -25.38
CA ILE A 162 -15.17 3.72 -26.52
C ILE A 162 -16.22 2.65 -26.88
N HIS A 163 -17.46 3.07 -26.90
CA HIS A 163 -18.62 2.31 -27.37
C HIS A 163 -18.94 2.54 -28.86
N HIS A 164 -18.08 3.22 -29.64
CA HIS A 164 -18.37 3.56 -31.04
C HIS A 164 -17.43 2.85 -32.02
N PRO A 165 -17.94 2.15 -33.06
CA PRO A 165 -17.09 1.33 -33.96
C PRO A 165 -16.04 2.13 -34.75
N ILE A 166 -16.32 3.37 -35.15
CA ILE A 166 -15.37 4.20 -35.88
C ILE A 166 -14.18 4.63 -35.01
N VAL A 167 -14.47 4.92 -33.77
CA VAL A 167 -13.44 5.31 -32.79
C VAL A 167 -12.54 4.10 -32.44
N ASN A 168 -13.06 2.86 -32.55
CA ASN A 168 -12.31 1.64 -32.34
C ASN A 168 -11.17 1.44 -33.35
N ILE A 169 -11.37 1.80 -34.64
CA ILE A 169 -10.32 1.67 -35.64
C ILE A 169 -9.22 2.69 -35.41
N GLY A 170 -9.57 3.94 -35.15
CA GLY A 170 -8.60 5.00 -34.84
C GLY A 170 -7.78 4.67 -33.61
N THR A 171 -8.43 4.23 -32.52
CA THR A 171 -7.74 3.82 -31.28
C THR A 171 -6.85 2.58 -31.49
N PHE A 172 -7.27 1.65 -32.35
CA PHE A 172 -6.46 0.47 -32.68
C PHE A 172 -5.16 0.88 -33.37
N LEU A 173 -5.25 1.77 -34.38
CA LEU A 173 -4.08 2.26 -35.11
C LEU A 173 -3.13 3.06 -34.23
N VAL A 174 -3.67 3.93 -33.37
CA VAL A 174 -2.89 4.70 -32.38
C VAL A 174 -2.13 3.74 -31.45
N LYS A 175 -2.79 2.69 -30.98
CA LYS A 175 -2.16 1.69 -30.09
C LYS A 175 -1.08 0.89 -30.80
N LEU A 176 -1.31 0.51 -32.06
CA LEU A 176 -0.29 -0.18 -32.86
C LEU A 176 0.97 0.68 -32.98
N PHE A 177 0.77 1.97 -33.26
CA PHE A 177 1.84 2.96 -33.34
C PHE A 177 2.53 3.12 -31.98
N GLU A 178 1.76 3.28 -30.88
CA GLU A 178 2.32 3.40 -29.52
C GLU A 178 3.16 2.17 -29.14
N LYS A 179 2.65 0.95 -29.42
CA LYS A 179 3.39 -0.29 -29.16
C LYS A 179 4.67 -0.35 -30.00
N GLY A 180 4.60 0.02 -31.26
CA GLY A 180 5.75 0.11 -32.15
C GLY A 180 6.79 1.08 -31.60
N LEU A 181 6.35 2.26 -31.19
CA LEU A 181 7.21 3.30 -30.61
C LEU A 181 7.85 2.83 -29.29
N VAL A 182 7.09 2.22 -28.39
CA VAL A 182 7.62 1.69 -27.13
C VAL A 182 8.69 0.62 -27.43
N ASN A 183 8.40 -0.32 -28.32
CA ASN A 183 9.36 -1.36 -28.70
C ASN A 183 10.62 -0.75 -29.32
N PHE A 184 10.48 0.21 -30.21
CA PHE A 184 11.60 0.92 -30.83
C PHE A 184 12.45 1.64 -29.78
N LEU A 185 11.82 2.38 -28.88
CA LEU A 185 12.56 3.07 -27.79
C LEU A 185 13.27 2.09 -26.86
N CYS A 186 12.68 0.92 -26.60
CA CYS A 186 13.33 -0.13 -25.81
C CYS A 186 14.63 -0.66 -26.42
N LEU A 187 14.79 -0.55 -27.76
CA LEU A 187 16.04 -0.98 -28.41
C LEU A 187 17.25 -0.17 -27.95
N PHE A 188 17.03 1.08 -27.57
CA PHE A 188 18.10 1.97 -27.07
C PHE A 188 18.40 1.77 -25.58
N HIS A 189 17.63 0.91 -24.88
CA HIS A 189 17.76 0.70 -23.44
C HIS A 189 17.85 -0.79 -23.07
N ARG A 190 18.51 -1.58 -23.93
CA ARG A 190 18.66 -3.05 -23.77
C ARG A 190 19.44 -3.45 -22.52
N ASP A 191 20.26 -2.54 -22.01
CA ASP A 191 21.04 -2.78 -20.80
C ASP A 191 20.18 -2.91 -19.53
N VAL A 192 18.93 -2.42 -19.58
CA VAL A 192 17.99 -2.49 -18.44
C VAL A 192 17.03 -3.66 -18.66
N VAL A 193 17.07 -4.65 -17.77
CA VAL A 193 16.25 -5.87 -17.85
C VAL A 193 15.48 -6.06 -16.55
N LEU A 194 14.19 -6.42 -16.66
CA LEU A 194 13.34 -6.76 -15.51
C LEU A 194 13.31 -8.28 -15.33
N LYS A 195 13.83 -8.78 -14.21
CA LYS A 195 13.85 -10.20 -13.84
C LYS A 195 12.75 -10.48 -12.82
N ASN A 196 12.05 -11.61 -12.97
CA ASN A 196 11.02 -12.02 -12.00
C ASN A 196 11.66 -12.56 -10.71
N ASP A 197 12.76 -13.27 -10.86
CA ASP A 197 13.46 -13.93 -9.76
C ASP A 197 14.95 -13.64 -9.80
N ILE A 198 15.60 -13.82 -8.67
CA ILE A 198 17.05 -13.72 -8.50
C ILE A 198 17.52 -14.93 -7.71
N SER A 199 18.80 -15.25 -7.84
CA SER A 199 19.43 -16.34 -7.08
C SER A 199 19.56 -15.96 -5.60
N PRO A 200 19.73 -16.95 -4.70
CA PRO A 200 19.98 -16.65 -3.28
C PRO A 200 21.21 -15.76 -3.05
N LEU A 201 22.21 -15.86 -3.90
CA LEU A 201 23.39 -14.99 -3.83
C LEU A 201 23.02 -13.54 -4.16
N GLU A 202 22.14 -13.35 -5.15
CA GLU A 202 21.66 -12.02 -5.53
C GLU A 202 20.71 -11.42 -4.49
N GLU A 203 20.06 -12.24 -3.63
CA GLU A 203 19.23 -11.73 -2.53
C GLU A 203 20.04 -10.88 -1.54
N LYS A 204 21.29 -11.24 -1.29
CA LYS A 204 22.19 -10.46 -0.41
C LYS A 204 22.40 -9.04 -0.94
N ILE A 205 22.35 -8.85 -2.26
CA ILE A 205 22.48 -7.55 -2.89
C ILE A 205 21.36 -6.60 -2.44
N ILE A 206 20.16 -7.13 -2.13
CA ILE A 206 19.04 -6.31 -1.64
C ILE A 206 19.39 -5.68 -0.30
N ASP A 207 19.96 -6.46 0.62
CA ASP A 207 20.37 -5.93 1.93
C ASP A 207 21.55 -4.94 1.79
N GLU A 208 22.50 -5.25 0.90
CA GLU A 208 23.63 -4.33 0.59
C GLU A 208 23.10 -3.00 0.01
N LEU A 209 22.12 -3.05 -0.88
CA LEU A 209 21.49 -1.86 -1.45
C LEU A 209 20.71 -1.08 -0.38
N TRP A 210 20.06 -1.80 0.55
CA TRP A 210 19.37 -1.16 1.67
C TRP A 210 20.38 -0.43 2.55
N ASP A 211 21.42 -1.12 3.01
CA ASP A 211 22.45 -0.54 3.89
C ASP A 211 23.16 0.65 3.26
N LYS A 212 23.43 0.57 1.97
CA LYS A 212 24.12 1.63 1.20
C LYS A 212 23.27 2.90 1.11
N HIS A 213 21.94 2.77 0.94
CA HIS A 213 21.09 3.91 0.59
C HIS A 213 20.08 4.32 1.68
N ARG A 214 19.98 3.58 2.80
CA ARG A 214 18.99 3.88 3.85
C ARG A 214 19.16 5.28 4.45
N ASN A 215 20.39 5.76 4.51
CA ASN A 215 20.73 7.06 5.09
C ASN A 215 20.61 8.24 4.10
N ASP A 216 20.26 7.96 2.84
CA ASP A 216 19.99 9.02 1.86
C ASP A 216 18.69 9.79 2.22
N PHE A 217 17.86 9.22 3.10
CA PHE A 217 16.57 9.78 3.48
C PHE A 217 16.44 9.87 5.00
N LEU A 218 15.84 10.97 5.49
CA LEU A 218 15.47 11.09 6.89
C LEU A 218 14.21 10.25 7.22
N PHE A 219 13.34 10.06 6.22
CA PHE A 219 12.06 9.35 6.39
C PHE A 219 11.87 8.39 5.22
N THR A 220 11.97 7.08 5.50
CA THR A 220 11.77 6.06 4.46
C THR A 220 11.35 4.73 5.07
N ASN A 221 10.59 3.94 4.33
CA ASN A 221 10.26 2.57 4.71
C ASN A 221 11.52 1.71 4.67
N VAL A 222 11.65 0.76 5.58
CA VAL A 222 12.70 -0.26 5.49
C VAL A 222 12.40 -1.13 4.26
N ARG A 223 13.44 -1.37 3.44
CA ARG A 223 13.32 -2.07 2.16
C ARG A 223 14.36 -3.18 2.01
N ASP A 224 14.55 -3.91 3.09
CA ASP A 224 15.48 -5.06 3.17
C ASP A 224 14.87 -6.32 2.53
N SER A 225 15.63 -7.40 2.51
CA SER A 225 15.20 -8.67 1.95
C SER A 225 13.99 -9.27 2.70
N SER A 226 13.86 -9.04 4.01
CA SER A 226 12.73 -9.55 4.79
C SER A 226 11.42 -8.85 4.38
N TYR A 227 11.47 -7.54 4.17
CA TYR A 227 10.34 -6.76 3.64
C TYR A 227 9.94 -7.29 2.24
N ILE A 228 10.92 -7.52 1.36
CA ILE A 228 10.65 -7.98 -0.01
C ILE A 228 10.03 -9.38 0.01
N LYS A 229 10.51 -10.29 0.85
CA LYS A 229 9.91 -11.63 1.00
C LYS A 229 8.44 -11.56 1.42
N TRP A 230 8.12 -10.66 2.33
CA TRP A 230 6.75 -10.45 2.78
C TRP A 230 5.87 -9.85 1.65
N ILE A 231 6.34 -8.79 1.02
CA ILE A 231 5.60 -8.07 -0.05
C ILE A 231 5.34 -8.97 -1.27
N LYS A 232 6.28 -9.86 -1.62
CA LYS A 232 6.11 -10.79 -2.77
C LYS A 232 4.87 -11.69 -2.64
N LYS A 233 4.32 -11.86 -1.44
CA LYS A 233 3.12 -12.67 -1.23
C LYS A 233 1.85 -12.00 -1.77
N THR A 234 1.86 -10.68 -1.92
CA THR A 234 0.68 -9.90 -2.35
C THR A 234 0.95 -9.01 -3.56
N GLN A 235 2.21 -8.69 -3.83
CA GLN A 235 2.59 -7.78 -4.91
C GLN A 235 3.60 -8.44 -5.84
N GLN A 236 3.71 -7.93 -7.04
CA GLN A 236 4.72 -8.38 -8.00
C GLN A 236 6.00 -7.59 -7.80
N VAL A 237 7.07 -8.27 -7.41
CA VAL A 237 8.40 -7.68 -7.30
C VAL A 237 9.20 -8.07 -8.55
N LEU A 238 9.80 -7.07 -9.21
CA LEU A 238 10.69 -7.30 -10.36
C LEU A 238 12.05 -6.69 -10.01
N TYR A 239 13.09 -7.50 -10.14
CA TYR A 239 14.46 -7.07 -9.93
C TYR A 239 14.99 -6.41 -11.20
N VAL A 240 15.74 -5.33 -11.03
CA VAL A 240 16.26 -4.54 -12.15
C VAL A 240 17.72 -4.86 -12.32
N SER A 241 18.06 -5.45 -13.48
CA SER A 241 19.43 -5.67 -13.89
C SER A 241 19.85 -4.58 -14.87
N TYR A 242 21.02 -4.00 -14.64
CA TYR A 242 21.66 -3.06 -15.56
C TYR A 242 23.04 -3.59 -15.93
N LYS A 243 23.29 -3.81 -17.23
CA LYS A 243 24.54 -4.39 -17.72
C LYS A 243 24.89 -5.70 -17.00
N GLY A 244 23.89 -6.54 -16.76
CA GLY A 244 24.05 -7.85 -16.14
C GLY A 244 24.05 -7.87 -14.61
N LYS A 245 24.19 -6.72 -13.94
CA LYS A 245 24.23 -6.63 -12.46
C LYS A 245 22.89 -6.20 -11.91
N ILE A 246 22.44 -6.80 -10.81
CA ILE A 246 21.25 -6.34 -10.08
C ILE A 246 21.61 -5.02 -9.40
N ILE A 247 20.82 -3.99 -9.70
CA ILE A 247 21.02 -2.64 -9.16
C ILE A 247 19.83 -2.15 -8.31
N GLY A 248 18.78 -2.97 -8.18
CA GLY A 248 17.61 -2.62 -7.40
C GLY A 248 16.40 -3.46 -7.78
N TYR A 249 15.24 -3.02 -7.32
CA TYR A 249 13.96 -3.67 -7.64
C TYR A 249 12.84 -2.63 -7.77
N ILE A 250 11.77 -3.04 -8.43
CA ILE A 250 10.51 -2.30 -8.48
C ILE A 250 9.40 -3.19 -7.94
N ILE A 251 8.38 -2.57 -7.36
CA ILE A 251 7.19 -3.27 -6.88
C ILE A 251 5.99 -2.77 -7.69
N LEU A 252 5.23 -3.71 -8.23
CA LEU A 252 4.06 -3.44 -9.06
C LEU A 252 2.81 -4.01 -8.37
N HIS A 253 1.79 -3.18 -8.25
CA HIS A 253 0.45 -3.63 -7.83
C HIS A 253 -0.37 -3.95 -9.07
N LYS A 254 -0.85 -5.19 -9.17
CA LYS A 254 -1.66 -5.66 -10.29
C LYS A 254 -3.12 -5.77 -9.86
N ASP A 255 -4.01 -5.10 -10.59
CA ASP A 255 -5.47 -5.20 -10.40
C ASP A 255 -6.05 -5.89 -11.63
N ASP A 256 -6.32 -7.19 -11.52
CA ASP A 256 -6.83 -7.99 -12.64
C ASP A 256 -8.27 -7.60 -13.04
N LYS A 257 -9.08 -7.14 -12.09
CA LYS A 257 -10.45 -6.70 -12.36
C LYS A 257 -10.45 -5.44 -13.25
N LYS A 258 -9.57 -4.49 -12.93
CA LYS A 258 -9.43 -3.25 -13.71
C LYS A 258 -8.48 -3.39 -14.89
N LYS A 259 -7.84 -4.54 -15.05
CA LYS A 259 -6.77 -4.77 -16.06
C LYS A 259 -5.74 -3.66 -15.99
N SER A 260 -5.27 -3.37 -14.77
CA SER A 260 -4.30 -2.31 -14.55
C SER A 260 -3.12 -2.77 -13.72
N ILE A 261 -1.99 -2.12 -13.93
CA ILE A 261 -0.77 -2.33 -13.13
C ILE A 261 -0.21 -0.96 -12.74
N MET A 262 0.23 -0.85 -11.49
CA MET A 262 0.75 0.40 -10.95
C MET A 262 2.13 0.17 -10.36
N LEU A 263 3.08 1.05 -10.68
CA LEU A 263 4.38 1.10 -9.99
C LEU A 263 4.16 1.69 -8.60
N VAL A 264 4.27 0.88 -7.55
CA VAL A 264 3.93 1.32 -6.18
C VAL A 264 5.16 1.58 -5.32
N ASP A 265 6.31 1.04 -5.69
CA ASP A 265 7.58 1.32 -4.99
C ASP A 265 8.77 0.93 -5.88
N TYR A 266 9.94 1.42 -5.51
CA TYR A 266 11.21 0.99 -6.09
C TYR A 266 12.30 1.20 -5.05
N TRP A 267 13.43 0.51 -5.21
CA TRP A 267 14.58 0.78 -4.34
C TRP A 267 15.87 0.71 -5.14
N SER A 268 16.57 1.73 -5.08
CA SER A 268 17.96 2.07 -5.34
C SER A 268 18.02 3.46 -6.00
N LYS A 269 19.04 4.22 -5.66
CA LYS A 269 19.26 5.58 -6.19
C LYS A 269 19.49 5.53 -7.70
N GLU A 270 20.20 4.52 -8.17
CA GLU A 270 20.48 4.32 -9.60
C GLU A 270 19.19 4.18 -10.42
N LEU A 271 18.16 3.54 -9.86
CA LEU A 271 16.88 3.37 -10.56
C LEU A 271 16.17 4.68 -10.86
N SER A 272 16.38 5.71 -10.04
CA SER A 272 15.76 7.01 -10.31
C SER A 272 16.29 7.63 -11.61
N PHE A 273 17.59 7.45 -11.91
CA PHE A 273 18.19 7.92 -13.16
C PHE A 273 17.79 7.05 -14.36
N LEU A 274 17.38 5.81 -14.09
CA LEU A 274 16.89 4.89 -15.12
C LEU A 274 15.35 4.91 -15.23
N ALA A 275 14.68 5.93 -14.70
CA ALA A 275 13.22 6.01 -14.70
C ALA A 275 12.60 5.84 -16.09
N LYS A 276 13.18 6.49 -17.13
CA LYS A 276 12.65 6.38 -18.51
C LYS A 276 12.76 4.93 -19.04
N PRO A 277 13.94 4.27 -19.06
CA PRO A 277 14.01 2.87 -19.48
C PRO A 277 13.17 1.91 -18.61
N LEU A 278 13.04 2.17 -17.32
CA LEU A 278 12.17 1.37 -16.44
C LEU A 278 10.71 1.48 -16.86
N ILE A 279 10.21 2.71 -17.08
CA ILE A 279 8.83 2.93 -17.54
C ILE A 279 8.62 2.21 -18.88
N LEU A 280 9.52 2.37 -19.84
CA LEU A 280 9.44 1.71 -21.14
C LEU A 280 9.35 0.18 -21.02
N ASN A 281 10.18 -0.41 -20.15
CA ASN A 281 10.15 -1.87 -19.92
C ASN A 281 8.81 -2.30 -19.27
N ILE A 282 8.27 -1.51 -18.35
CA ILE A 282 6.95 -1.78 -17.75
C ILE A 282 5.86 -1.70 -18.85
N LEU A 283 5.86 -0.64 -19.67
CA LEU A 283 4.89 -0.47 -20.77
C LEU A 283 4.95 -1.64 -21.75
N LYS A 284 6.17 -2.07 -22.14
CA LYS A 284 6.38 -3.20 -23.03
C LYS A 284 5.86 -4.51 -22.43
N LYS A 285 6.25 -4.80 -21.16
CA LYS A 285 5.88 -6.04 -20.45
C LYS A 285 4.35 -6.13 -20.24
N TYR A 286 3.68 -5.00 -19.99
CA TYR A 286 2.25 -4.95 -19.69
C TYR A 286 1.45 -4.18 -20.74
N SER A 287 1.81 -4.34 -22.00
CA SER A 287 1.25 -3.58 -23.13
C SER A 287 -0.27 -3.76 -23.32
N ASN A 288 -0.86 -4.80 -22.73
CA ASN A 288 -2.31 -5.07 -22.80
C ASN A 288 -3.05 -4.63 -21.52
N MET A 289 -2.36 -3.96 -20.60
CA MET A 289 -2.93 -3.45 -19.35
C MET A 289 -2.83 -1.92 -19.30
N ASN A 290 -3.68 -1.32 -18.49
CA ASN A 290 -3.54 0.10 -18.16
C ASN A 290 -2.37 0.23 -17.18
N VAL A 291 -1.36 1.01 -17.52
CA VAL A 291 -0.17 1.20 -16.68
C VAL A 291 -0.28 2.55 -15.96
N ILE A 292 -0.02 2.55 -14.66
CA ILE A 292 -0.05 3.75 -13.81
C ILE A 292 1.35 3.95 -13.23
N ILE A 293 1.93 5.11 -13.51
CA ILE A 293 3.25 5.51 -12.99
C ILE A 293 3.04 6.72 -12.08
N PRO A 294 3.08 6.55 -10.75
CA PRO A 294 3.02 7.70 -9.85
C PRO A 294 4.31 8.54 -9.90
N SER A 295 4.20 9.81 -9.58
CA SER A 295 5.33 10.74 -9.45
C SER A 295 6.06 10.47 -8.11
N LEU A 296 6.70 9.30 -8.01
CA LEU A 296 7.41 8.88 -6.78
C LEU A 296 8.59 9.81 -6.47
N ASN A 297 9.21 10.37 -7.52
CA ASN A 297 10.21 11.44 -7.40
C ASN A 297 10.22 12.25 -8.70
N PHE A 298 11.08 13.27 -8.74
CA PHE A 298 11.23 14.16 -9.89
C PHE A 298 11.63 13.42 -11.18
N GLN A 299 12.51 12.42 -11.09
CA GLN A 299 13.01 11.69 -12.27
C GLN A 299 11.88 10.87 -12.92
N PHE A 300 11.06 10.19 -12.10
CA PHE A 300 9.89 9.46 -12.60
C PHE A 300 8.86 10.40 -13.21
N GLU A 301 8.61 11.55 -12.58
CA GLU A 301 7.69 12.57 -13.14
C GLU A 301 8.20 13.07 -14.49
N LYS A 302 9.49 13.44 -14.59
CA LYS A 302 10.12 13.92 -15.82
C LYS A 302 10.04 12.85 -16.93
N ALA A 303 10.39 11.61 -16.59
CA ALA A 303 10.36 10.49 -17.56
C ALA A 303 8.94 10.24 -18.07
N ALA A 304 7.93 10.24 -17.18
CA ALA A 304 6.54 10.03 -17.57
C ALA A 304 6.01 11.14 -18.49
N LYS A 305 6.39 12.40 -18.22
CA LYS A 305 6.06 13.54 -19.09
C LYS A 305 6.72 13.40 -20.46
N ASN A 306 7.99 13.04 -20.51
CA ASN A 306 8.73 12.85 -21.77
C ASN A 306 8.19 11.70 -22.61
N LEU A 307 7.50 10.74 -21.97
CA LEU A 307 6.83 9.64 -22.66
C LEU A 307 5.35 9.99 -22.97
N LEU A 308 4.94 11.24 -22.76
CA LEU A 308 3.60 11.78 -23.06
C LEU A 308 2.46 11.02 -22.34
N LEU A 309 2.74 10.42 -21.17
CA LEU A 309 1.71 9.74 -20.39
C LEU A 309 0.68 10.76 -19.86
N ILE A 310 -0.58 10.34 -19.77
CA ILE A 310 -1.68 11.22 -19.35
C ILE A 310 -1.59 11.50 -17.86
N LYS A 311 -1.39 12.77 -17.51
CA LYS A 311 -1.19 13.23 -16.12
C LYS A 311 -2.53 13.50 -15.43
N ARG A 312 -2.71 12.95 -14.21
CA ARG A 312 -3.85 13.26 -13.33
C ARG A 312 -3.36 13.47 -11.89
N LYS A 313 -4.11 14.24 -11.12
CA LYS A 313 -3.81 14.43 -9.69
C LYS A 313 -4.00 13.12 -8.94
N SER A 314 -3.07 12.79 -8.05
CA SER A 314 -3.18 11.57 -7.24
C SER A 314 -4.39 11.63 -6.31
N PRO A 315 -5.22 10.59 -6.26
CA PRO A 315 -6.34 10.52 -5.30
C PRO A 315 -5.88 10.16 -3.90
N GLN A 316 -4.66 9.63 -3.75
CA GLN A 316 -4.15 9.12 -2.48
C GLN A 316 -3.60 10.23 -1.60
N VAL A 317 -4.06 10.27 -0.37
CA VAL A 317 -3.57 11.16 0.69
C VAL A 317 -3.33 10.31 1.93
N CYS A 318 -2.14 10.39 2.46
CA CYS A 318 -1.74 9.74 3.70
C CYS A 318 -1.88 10.72 4.85
N PHE A 319 -2.41 10.28 5.97
CA PHE A 319 -2.52 11.05 7.21
C PHE A 319 -1.56 10.46 8.24
N ILE A 320 -0.77 11.33 8.86
CA ILE A 320 0.29 10.92 9.78
C ILE A 320 0.10 11.67 11.10
N TYR A 321 0.11 10.95 12.19
CA TYR A 321 0.16 11.53 13.53
C TYR A 321 1.52 11.22 14.14
N TYR A 322 2.18 12.25 14.61
CA TYR A 322 3.45 12.15 15.30
C TYR A 322 3.45 13.14 16.46
N ALA A 323 3.64 12.63 17.67
CA ALA A 323 3.47 13.42 18.89
C ALA A 323 4.38 14.66 18.95
N LYS A 324 5.54 14.64 18.30
CA LYS A 324 6.46 15.78 18.25
C LYS A 324 6.15 16.77 17.13
N HIS A 325 5.08 16.57 16.39
CA HIS A 325 4.54 17.45 15.34
C HIS A 325 5.58 17.96 14.32
N LYS A 326 6.60 17.18 14.05
CA LYS A 326 7.59 17.56 13.04
C LYS A 326 7.08 17.07 11.67
N PRO A 327 6.75 17.97 10.75
CA PRO A 327 6.27 17.55 9.43
C PRO A 327 7.39 16.83 8.67
N LEU A 328 6.99 15.91 7.80
CA LEU A 328 7.94 15.28 6.89
C LEU A 328 8.49 16.33 5.92
N GLU A 329 9.79 16.29 5.69
CA GLU A 329 10.45 17.10 4.66
C GLU A 329 10.36 16.32 3.33
N PRO A 330 9.54 16.77 2.37
CA PRO A 330 9.31 15.97 1.15
C PRO A 330 10.59 15.61 0.38
N GLU A 331 11.54 16.52 0.32
CA GLU A 331 12.82 16.31 -0.37
C GLU A 331 13.74 15.32 0.35
N LYS A 332 13.50 15.06 1.62
CA LYS A 332 14.26 14.10 2.44
C LYS A 332 13.43 12.85 2.78
N SER A 333 12.26 12.69 2.14
CA SER A 333 11.33 11.61 2.42
C SER A 333 11.16 10.74 1.19
N PHE A 334 11.16 9.41 1.40
CA PHE A 334 10.82 8.46 0.35
C PHE A 334 9.93 7.37 0.92
N LEU A 335 8.63 7.63 0.95
CA LEU A 335 7.63 6.71 1.50
C LEU A 335 7.06 5.80 0.42
N CYS A 336 6.86 4.54 0.78
CA CYS A 336 6.25 3.53 -0.07
C CYS A 336 4.73 3.77 -0.21
N MET A 337 4.18 3.60 -1.42
CA MET A 337 2.74 3.68 -1.64
C MET A 337 1.98 2.50 -1.00
N LEU A 338 2.71 1.42 -0.68
CA LEU A 338 2.13 0.24 0.00
C LEU A 338 2.06 0.39 1.52
N GLN A 339 2.29 1.60 2.05
CA GLN A 339 2.18 1.84 3.49
C GLN A 339 0.78 1.43 3.98
N GLY A 340 0.74 0.53 4.97
CA GLY A 340 -0.52 -0.01 5.49
C GLY A 340 -1.11 -1.09 4.59
N ASP A 341 -2.42 -0.98 4.34
CA ASP A 341 -3.21 -1.97 3.60
C ASP A 341 -3.43 -1.61 2.12
N TYR A 342 -2.72 -0.64 1.61
CA TYR A 342 -2.89 -0.21 0.22
C TYR A 342 -2.53 -1.34 -0.76
N GLY A 343 -3.48 -1.68 -1.62
CA GLY A 343 -3.27 -2.72 -2.64
C GLY A 343 -3.33 -4.16 -2.13
N MET A 344 -3.79 -4.39 -0.88
CA MET A 344 -3.91 -5.72 -0.29
C MET A 344 -5.33 -6.31 -0.47
#